data_4db43cfabeeab83a3a36d6e78c532629
#
_entry.id   4db43cfabeeab83a3a36d6e78c532629
#
_cell.length_a   1.000
_cell.length_b   1.000
_cell.length_c   1.000
_cell.angle_alpha   90.00
_cell.angle_beta   90.00
_cell.angle_gamma   90.00
#
_symmetry.space_group_name_H-M   'P 1'
#
loop_
_entity.id
_entity.type
_entity.pdbx_description
1 polymer ?
#
loop_
_entity_poly.entity_id
_entity_poly.type
_entity_poly.pdbx_seq_one_letter_code
_entity_poly.pdbx_strand_id
1 'polypeptide(L)'
;MAPTIGADSDDGKMARMPTLSRRAVLRLGVAAAAGAAGAFGLGSAPVAMTSPIVPLAPSTPPAPLQPAPTAAPAYVTGAFASAARGGINTNWAIARPPGETGALRPIIALHGKGQDAAGVMAGGVEQGLAEAVAAGLPPFAVVSVDGGGSYWHKRTSGEDSGAMVLDELLPMLGEQGLDTSRVAFLGWSMGGYGALLLGSRLGPARTAAICAVSPALWTSSGAAAPGAFDSADDYASNSVWGQPALGSIPVRIDCGNSDPFYSATKQFIVQLPNPPA
;
A
#
# COMPACT_ATOMS: atom_id res chain seq x y z
N MET A 1 15.53 -64.36 3.05
CA MET A 1 16.40 -63.34 3.65
C MET A 1 16.35 -62.11 2.77
N ALA A 2 15.47 -61.15 3.10
CA ALA A 2 15.28 -59.90 2.37
C ALA A 2 15.68 -58.74 3.31
N PRO A 3 16.39 -57.71 2.85
CA PRO A 3 16.77 -56.58 3.68
C PRO A 3 15.65 -55.59 3.81
N THR A 4 15.39 -55.18 5.02
CA THR A 4 14.47 -54.11 5.45
C THR A 4 15.10 -52.77 5.13
N ILE A 5 14.41 -51.91 4.37
CA ILE A 5 14.80 -50.51 4.14
C ILE A 5 14.08 -49.66 5.19
N GLY A 6 14.89 -49.01 6.06
CA GLY A 6 14.39 -48.05 7.03
C GLY A 6 13.96 -46.76 6.33
N ALA A 7 12.77 -46.30 6.66
CA ALA A 7 12.26 -44.96 6.27
C ALA A 7 12.83 -43.96 7.27
N ASP A 8 13.68 -43.06 6.76
CA ASP A 8 14.15 -41.87 7.47
C ASP A 8 13.13 -40.76 7.26
N SER A 9 12.43 -40.39 8.32
CA SER A 9 11.48 -39.27 8.32
C SER A 9 12.24 -37.99 8.60
N ASP A 10 12.53 -37.25 7.54
CA ASP A 10 13.07 -35.88 7.62
C ASP A 10 11.94 -34.92 8.04
N ASP A 11 11.89 -34.66 9.34
CA ASP A 11 11.02 -33.62 9.92
C ASP A 11 11.53 -32.25 9.51
N GLY A 12 11.04 -31.78 8.36
CA GLY A 12 11.26 -30.42 7.86
C GLY A 12 10.78 -29.39 8.88
N LYS A 13 11.68 -28.87 9.71
CA LYS A 13 11.48 -27.68 10.52
C LYS A 13 11.10 -26.51 9.62
N MET A 14 9.80 -26.22 9.51
CA MET A 14 9.32 -24.94 9.02
C MET A 14 9.91 -23.85 9.91
N ALA A 15 10.86 -23.08 9.38
CA ALA A 15 11.37 -21.89 10.01
C ALA A 15 10.21 -20.91 10.19
N ARG A 16 9.85 -20.63 11.44
CA ARG A 16 8.86 -19.60 11.78
C ARG A 16 9.40 -18.26 11.27
N MET A 17 8.71 -17.66 10.29
CA MET A 17 8.99 -16.30 9.85
C MET A 17 8.88 -15.33 11.05
N PRO A 18 9.85 -14.43 11.24
CA PRO A 18 9.74 -13.40 12.27
C PRO A 18 8.52 -12.52 11.99
N THR A 19 7.67 -12.35 13.00
CA THR A 19 6.52 -11.44 12.92
C THR A 19 7.03 -10.00 13.00
N LEU A 20 6.75 -9.19 11.99
CA LEU A 20 6.99 -7.75 12.01
C LEU A 20 6.33 -7.12 13.24
N SER A 21 7.08 -6.28 13.96
CA SER A 21 6.49 -5.51 15.04
C SER A 21 5.42 -4.57 14.48
N ARG A 22 4.29 -4.44 15.17
CA ARG A 22 3.19 -3.53 14.80
C ARG A 22 3.65 -2.10 14.50
N ARG A 23 4.80 -1.67 15.05
CA ARG A 23 5.38 -0.34 14.86
C ARG A 23 6.04 -0.14 13.50
N ALA A 24 6.70 -1.15 12.92
CA ALA A 24 7.37 -1.02 11.62
C ALA A 24 6.34 -0.90 10.46
N VAL A 25 5.24 -1.66 10.55
CA VAL A 25 4.16 -1.61 9.54
C VAL A 25 3.31 -0.35 9.67
N LEU A 26 3.09 0.15 10.92
CA LEU A 26 2.35 1.40 11.13
C LEU A 26 3.09 2.62 10.54
N ARG A 27 4.43 2.64 10.56
CA ARG A 27 5.21 3.76 10.01
C ARG A 27 5.13 3.85 8.50
N LEU A 28 5.06 2.74 7.77
CA LEU A 28 4.80 2.72 6.33
C LEU A 28 3.37 3.21 5.97
N GLY A 29 2.40 3.03 6.87
CA GLY A 29 1.00 3.44 6.65
C GLY A 29 0.66 4.87 7.11
N VAL A 30 1.29 5.35 8.21
CA VAL A 30 0.93 6.64 8.85
C VAL A 30 1.50 7.85 8.11
N ALA A 31 2.67 7.73 7.50
CA ALA A 31 3.24 8.86 6.74
C ALA A 31 2.39 9.25 5.51
N ALA A 32 1.63 8.31 4.95
CA ALA A 32 0.75 8.56 3.82
C ALA A 32 -0.62 9.18 4.18
N ALA A 33 -1.03 9.10 5.47
CA ALA A 33 -2.33 9.63 5.92
C ALA A 33 -2.29 11.11 6.32
N ALA A 34 -1.12 11.72 6.50
CA ALA A 34 -0.99 13.11 6.98
C ALA A 34 -1.34 14.19 5.94
N GLY A 35 -1.59 13.83 4.68
CA GLY A 35 -1.89 14.76 3.59
C GLY A 35 -3.37 15.10 3.37
N ALA A 36 -4.31 14.54 4.13
CA ALA A 36 -5.75 14.69 3.85
C ALA A 36 -6.57 15.45 4.92
N ALA A 37 -5.94 16.12 5.90
CA ALA A 37 -6.65 16.94 6.89
C ALA A 37 -6.76 18.39 6.42
N GLY A 38 -7.65 18.66 5.46
CA GLY A 38 -8.14 19.98 5.07
C GLY A 38 -9.33 20.39 5.92
N ALA A 39 -9.13 21.38 6.79
CA ALA A 39 -10.04 22.38 7.31
C ALA A 39 -11.52 22.01 7.58
N PHE A 40 -11.85 21.76 8.85
CA PHE A 40 -13.11 22.20 9.43
C PHE A 40 -12.81 22.96 10.72
N GLY A 41 -12.99 24.29 10.68
CA GLY A 41 -12.95 25.16 11.83
C GLY A 41 -14.19 24.99 12.69
N LEU A 42 -13.99 24.75 13.98
CA LEU A 42 -15.00 25.03 15.01
C LEU A 42 -14.31 25.84 16.10
N GLY A 43 -14.85 27.03 16.30
CA GLY A 43 -14.40 27.98 17.30
C GLY A 43 -14.61 27.48 18.73
N SER A 44 -13.60 27.70 19.55
CA SER A 44 -13.72 27.60 21.00
C SER A 44 -13.15 28.86 21.63
N ALA A 45 -13.94 29.47 22.49
CA ALA A 45 -13.66 30.71 23.20
C ALA A 45 -12.47 30.57 24.19
N PRO A 46 -11.72 31.66 24.46
CA PRO A 46 -10.56 31.61 25.34
C PRO A 46 -10.97 31.65 26.81
N VAL A 47 -10.47 30.70 27.58
CA VAL A 47 -10.44 30.80 29.04
C VAL A 47 -9.13 31.48 29.43
N ALA A 48 -9.22 32.66 30.01
CA ALA A 48 -8.09 33.42 30.50
C ALA A 48 -7.61 32.80 31.84
N MET A 49 -6.42 32.21 31.85
CA MET A 49 -5.65 31.93 33.06
C MET A 49 -4.48 32.92 33.16
N THR A 50 -4.51 33.79 34.16
CA THR A 50 -3.41 34.68 34.51
C THR A 50 -2.43 33.96 35.40
N SER A 51 -1.25 33.65 34.88
CA SER A 51 -0.07 33.23 35.66
C SER A 51 0.97 34.35 35.70
N PRO A 52 1.72 34.54 36.79
CA PRO A 52 2.67 35.65 36.90
C PRO A 52 3.86 35.47 35.95
N ILE A 53 4.20 36.56 35.24
CA ILE A 53 5.31 36.64 34.32
C ILE A 53 6.62 36.74 35.10
N VAL A 54 7.47 35.73 35.00
CA VAL A 54 8.88 35.81 35.40
C VAL A 54 9.68 36.35 34.21
N PRO A 55 10.52 37.39 34.35
CA PRO A 55 11.30 37.91 33.23
C PRO A 55 12.36 36.90 32.80
N LEU A 56 12.26 36.42 31.56
CA LEU A 56 13.29 35.58 30.96
C LEU A 56 14.43 36.46 30.44
N ALA A 57 15.65 36.08 30.71
CA ALA A 57 16.84 36.74 30.16
C ALA A 57 16.86 36.63 28.62
N PRO A 58 17.43 37.63 27.88
CA PRO A 58 17.45 37.60 26.45
C PRO A 58 18.26 36.40 25.95
N SER A 59 17.58 35.43 25.34
CA SER A 59 18.19 34.31 24.64
C SER A 59 18.66 34.77 23.26
N THR A 60 19.92 34.51 22.97
CA THR A 60 20.50 34.70 21.62
C THR A 60 19.65 33.91 20.61
N PRO A 61 19.24 34.50 19.47
CA PRO A 61 18.51 33.77 18.46
C PRO A 61 19.32 32.56 17.98
N PRO A 62 18.73 31.38 17.85
CA PRO A 62 19.42 30.25 17.25
C PRO A 62 19.82 30.61 15.81
N ALA A 63 21.04 30.20 15.40
CA ALA A 63 21.51 30.37 14.05
C ALA A 63 20.50 29.73 13.07
N PRO A 64 20.29 30.33 11.86
CA PRO A 64 19.40 29.74 10.88
C PRO A 64 19.85 28.30 10.60
N LEU A 65 18.96 27.35 10.79
CA LEU A 65 19.18 25.98 10.38
C LEU A 65 19.41 25.99 8.87
N GLN A 66 20.63 25.72 8.43
CA GLN A 66 20.90 25.45 7.02
C GLN A 66 20.07 24.22 6.66
N PRO A 67 19.28 24.24 5.56
CA PRO A 67 18.60 23.03 5.08
C PRO A 67 19.70 21.97 4.85
N ALA A 68 19.52 20.81 5.46
CA ALA A 68 20.38 19.67 5.19
C ALA A 68 20.37 19.42 3.67
N PRO A 69 21.51 19.08 3.06
CA PRO A 69 21.55 18.77 1.64
C PRO A 69 20.52 17.65 1.41
N THR A 70 19.57 17.92 0.52
CA THR A 70 18.57 16.93 0.10
C THR A 70 19.34 15.80 -0.57
N ALA A 71 19.55 14.68 0.13
CA ALA A 71 20.12 13.51 -0.49
C ALA A 71 19.27 13.15 -1.71
N ALA A 72 19.90 12.78 -2.82
CA ALA A 72 19.18 12.30 -3.99
C ALA A 72 18.26 11.16 -3.58
N PRO A 73 17.02 11.08 -4.08
CA PRO A 73 16.10 10.01 -3.71
C PRO A 73 16.73 8.65 -4.01
N ALA A 74 16.68 7.73 -3.06
CA ALA A 74 17.22 6.38 -3.19
C ALA A 74 16.30 5.46 -3.99
N TYR A 75 15.44 6.01 -4.85
CA TYR A 75 14.58 5.27 -5.76
C TYR A 75 14.74 5.75 -7.21
N VAL A 76 14.53 4.82 -8.14
CA VAL A 76 14.55 5.08 -9.57
C VAL A 76 13.16 5.44 -10.04
N THR A 77 13.04 6.40 -10.94
CA THR A 77 11.78 6.82 -11.54
C THR A 77 11.82 6.69 -13.06
N GLY A 78 10.65 6.54 -13.65
CA GLY A 78 10.47 6.57 -15.09
C GLY A 78 9.01 6.77 -15.46
N ALA A 79 8.72 6.67 -16.74
CA ALA A 79 7.37 6.77 -17.25
C ALA A 79 7.21 5.92 -18.51
N PHE A 80 5.97 5.53 -18.79
CA PHE A 80 5.57 4.89 -20.05
C PHE A 80 4.19 5.39 -20.50
N ALA A 81 3.94 5.36 -21.80
CA ALA A 81 2.61 5.62 -22.34
C ALA A 81 1.76 4.35 -22.15
N SER A 82 0.77 4.39 -21.25
CA SER A 82 -0.08 3.24 -20.96
C SER A 82 -1.18 3.09 -22.00
N ALA A 83 -1.17 2.01 -22.74
CA ALA A 83 -2.23 1.67 -23.71
C ALA A 83 -3.56 1.40 -22.99
N ALA A 84 -3.52 0.70 -21.84
CA ALA A 84 -4.68 0.44 -21.00
C ALA A 84 -5.33 1.73 -20.45
N ARG A 85 -4.55 2.81 -20.33
CA ARG A 85 -5.04 4.13 -19.93
C ARG A 85 -5.23 5.09 -21.11
N GLY A 86 -5.38 4.58 -22.34
CA GLY A 86 -5.62 5.40 -23.53
C GLY A 86 -4.41 6.25 -23.95
N GLY A 87 -3.19 5.80 -23.71
CA GLY A 87 -1.95 6.49 -24.07
C GLY A 87 -1.49 7.52 -23.06
N ILE A 88 -2.11 7.58 -21.88
CA ILE A 88 -1.69 8.51 -20.79
C ILE A 88 -0.26 8.17 -20.37
N ASN A 89 0.61 9.19 -20.34
CA ASN A 89 1.95 9.05 -19.77
C ASN A 89 1.85 8.77 -18.28
N THR A 90 2.35 7.61 -17.87
CA THR A 90 2.16 7.04 -16.53
C THR A 90 3.51 6.94 -15.83
N ASN A 91 3.71 7.74 -14.78
CA ASN A 91 4.95 7.72 -14.01
C ASN A 91 4.96 6.52 -13.06
N TRP A 92 6.16 6.02 -12.80
CA TRP A 92 6.40 4.98 -11.83
C TRP A 92 7.67 5.26 -11.02
N ALA A 93 7.80 4.63 -9.87
CA ALA A 93 8.97 4.69 -9.01
C ALA A 93 9.28 3.31 -8.42
N ILE A 94 10.57 2.97 -8.31
CA ILE A 94 11.07 1.71 -7.74
C ILE A 94 12.07 2.06 -6.65
N ALA A 95 11.76 1.73 -5.40
CA ALA A 95 12.68 1.80 -4.27
C ALA A 95 13.25 0.41 -3.96
N ARG A 96 14.55 0.34 -3.71
CA ARG A 96 15.28 -0.86 -3.28
C ARG A 96 15.98 -0.58 -1.97
N PRO A 97 16.20 -1.57 -1.10
CA PRO A 97 17.08 -1.39 0.06
C PRO A 97 18.48 -0.97 -0.37
N PRO A 98 19.21 -0.19 0.43
CA PRO A 98 20.56 0.23 0.11
C PRO A 98 21.48 -0.96 -0.20
N GLY A 99 22.21 -0.88 -1.32
CA GLY A 99 23.17 -1.91 -1.75
C GLY A 99 22.56 -3.14 -2.45
N GLU A 100 21.24 -3.27 -2.50
CA GLU A 100 20.58 -4.40 -3.13
C GLU A 100 20.37 -4.19 -4.64
N THR A 101 21.01 -5.04 -5.45
CA THR A 101 20.93 -5.01 -6.92
C THR A 101 20.29 -6.27 -7.52
N GLY A 102 19.98 -7.26 -6.70
CA GLY A 102 19.42 -8.54 -7.13
C GLY A 102 17.98 -8.47 -7.65
N ALA A 103 17.47 -9.61 -8.11
CA ALA A 103 16.09 -9.78 -8.55
C ALA A 103 15.14 -9.83 -7.33
N LEU A 104 14.83 -8.67 -6.76
CA LEU A 104 13.95 -8.54 -5.61
C LEU A 104 12.48 -8.71 -6.02
N ARG A 105 11.69 -9.34 -5.12
CA ARG A 105 10.23 -9.38 -5.27
C ARG A 105 9.62 -8.02 -4.92
N PRO A 106 8.74 -7.47 -5.78
CA PRO A 106 8.14 -6.18 -5.52
C PRO A 106 6.88 -6.27 -4.64
N ILE A 107 6.71 -5.25 -3.81
CA ILE A 107 5.42 -4.82 -3.28
C ILE A 107 4.91 -3.71 -4.19
N ILE A 108 3.77 -3.90 -4.81
CA ILE A 108 3.10 -2.88 -5.61
C ILE A 108 2.27 -2.00 -4.67
N ALA A 109 2.74 -0.78 -4.45
CA ALA A 109 2.13 0.18 -3.54
C ALA A 109 1.22 1.14 -4.32
N LEU A 110 -0.09 1.03 -4.07
CA LEU A 110 -1.15 1.74 -4.77
C LEU A 110 -1.58 2.98 -3.97
N HIS A 111 -1.52 4.14 -4.62
CA HIS A 111 -1.86 5.42 -3.99
C HIS A 111 -3.36 5.60 -3.76
N GLY A 112 -3.72 6.48 -2.83
CA GLY A 112 -5.09 6.94 -2.60
C GLY A 112 -5.56 7.93 -3.67
N LYS A 113 -6.86 8.26 -3.68
CA LYS A 113 -7.43 9.23 -4.64
C LYS A 113 -6.74 10.60 -4.47
N GLY A 114 -6.34 11.20 -5.58
CA GLY A 114 -5.67 12.50 -5.60
C GLY A 114 -4.19 12.46 -5.24
N GLN A 115 -3.60 11.27 -5.12
CA GLN A 115 -2.17 11.05 -4.95
C GLN A 115 -1.56 10.44 -6.22
N ASP A 116 -0.25 10.22 -6.21
CA ASP A 116 0.54 9.68 -7.32
C ASP A 116 1.69 8.78 -6.80
N ALA A 117 2.51 8.28 -7.71
CA ALA A 117 3.66 7.45 -7.39
C ALA A 117 4.69 8.17 -6.52
N ALA A 118 4.92 9.45 -6.76
CA ALA A 118 5.87 10.25 -5.97
C ALA A 118 5.37 10.46 -4.54
N GLY A 119 4.07 10.67 -4.35
CA GLY A 119 3.44 10.78 -3.03
C GLY A 119 3.57 9.49 -2.20
N VAL A 120 3.52 8.31 -2.84
CA VAL A 120 3.79 7.04 -2.16
C VAL A 120 5.22 7.01 -1.66
N MET A 121 6.21 7.33 -2.51
CA MET A 121 7.61 7.29 -2.14
C MET A 121 7.94 8.30 -1.04
N ALA A 122 7.37 9.51 -1.09
CA ALA A 122 7.50 10.53 -0.06
C ALA A 122 6.94 10.09 1.30
N GLY A 123 6.11 9.05 1.35
CA GLY A 123 5.56 8.45 2.57
C GLY A 123 6.57 7.69 3.45
N GLY A 124 7.87 7.78 3.20
CA GLY A 124 8.91 7.13 4.01
C GLY A 124 9.23 5.69 3.59
N VAL A 125 8.99 5.35 2.32
CA VAL A 125 9.23 4.00 1.77
C VAL A 125 10.68 3.57 1.95
N GLU A 126 11.65 4.46 1.67
CA GLU A 126 13.08 4.16 1.79
C GLU A 126 13.48 3.82 3.23
N GLN A 127 13.01 4.61 4.19
CA GLN A 127 13.23 4.35 5.61
C GLN A 127 12.60 3.03 6.03
N GLY A 128 11.36 2.77 5.59
CA GLY A 128 10.65 1.53 5.89
C GLY A 128 11.35 0.29 5.33
N LEU A 129 11.92 0.37 4.12
CA LEU A 129 12.73 -0.68 3.52
C LEU A 129 13.99 -0.95 4.34
N ALA A 130 14.72 0.10 4.72
CA ALA A 130 15.93 -0.02 5.54
C ALA A 130 15.63 -0.63 6.92
N GLU A 131 14.55 -0.17 7.58
CA GLU A 131 14.10 -0.71 8.88
C GLU A 131 13.69 -2.19 8.75
N ALA A 132 13.01 -2.59 7.68
CA ALA A 132 12.58 -3.97 7.45
C ALA A 132 13.79 -4.92 7.30
N VAL A 133 14.77 -4.53 6.49
CA VAL A 133 16.00 -5.32 6.30
C VAL A 133 16.84 -5.37 7.58
N ALA A 134 16.97 -4.25 8.30
CA ALA A 134 17.65 -4.22 9.59
C ALA A 134 16.96 -5.10 10.64
N ALA A 135 15.65 -5.30 10.53
CA ALA A 135 14.87 -6.23 11.36
C ALA A 135 15.02 -7.70 10.94
N GLY A 136 15.83 -8.00 9.94
CA GLY A 136 16.13 -9.37 9.47
C GLY A 136 15.13 -9.91 8.43
N LEU A 137 14.30 -9.06 7.83
CA LEU A 137 13.48 -9.50 6.71
C LEU A 137 14.32 -9.66 5.45
N PRO A 138 14.02 -10.67 4.61
CA PRO A 138 14.61 -10.74 3.28
C PRO A 138 14.37 -9.43 2.50
N PRO A 139 15.35 -8.95 1.73
CA PRO A 139 15.21 -7.73 0.96
C PRO A 139 14.10 -7.87 -0.09
N PHE A 140 13.35 -6.78 -0.31
CA PHE A 140 12.29 -6.66 -1.31
C PHE A 140 12.30 -5.25 -1.91
N ALA A 141 11.65 -5.05 -3.04
CA ALA A 141 11.46 -3.74 -3.63
C ALA A 141 10.07 -3.19 -3.31
N VAL A 142 9.92 -1.87 -3.30
CA VAL A 142 8.60 -1.20 -3.33
C VAL A 142 8.47 -0.46 -4.64
N VAL A 143 7.36 -0.69 -5.32
CA VAL A 143 7.05 -0.06 -6.61
C VAL A 143 5.74 0.70 -6.48
N SER A 144 5.71 1.92 -6.98
CA SER A 144 4.48 2.69 -7.13
C SER A 144 4.31 3.19 -8.56
N VAL A 145 3.06 3.48 -8.94
CA VAL A 145 2.68 3.90 -10.29
C VAL A 145 1.50 4.84 -10.22
N ASP A 146 1.40 5.78 -11.16
CA ASP A 146 0.28 6.71 -11.27
C ASP A 146 -0.96 5.97 -11.81
N GLY A 147 -1.96 5.77 -10.97
CA GLY A 147 -3.23 5.13 -11.34
C GLY A 147 -4.37 6.13 -11.63
N GLY A 148 -4.12 7.43 -11.45
CA GLY A 148 -5.18 8.44 -11.56
C GLY A 148 -6.27 8.29 -10.52
N GLY A 149 -7.52 8.61 -10.88
CA GLY A 149 -8.68 8.53 -9.99
C GLY A 149 -9.66 7.39 -10.31
N SER A 150 -9.24 6.39 -11.11
CA SER A 150 -10.10 5.35 -11.68
C SER A 150 -10.48 4.23 -10.71
N TYR A 151 -10.04 4.26 -9.46
CA TYR A 151 -10.22 3.19 -8.46
C TYR A 151 -9.65 1.83 -8.90
N TRP A 152 -8.58 1.86 -9.70
CA TRP A 152 -7.82 0.68 -10.09
C TRP A 152 -8.63 -0.36 -10.89
N HIS A 153 -9.66 0.10 -11.63
CA HIS A 153 -10.45 -0.72 -12.54
C HIS A 153 -10.83 0.04 -13.81
N LYS A 154 -11.35 -0.71 -14.79
CA LYS A 154 -11.79 -0.16 -16.07
C LYS A 154 -12.97 0.80 -15.88
N ARG A 155 -12.89 1.94 -16.56
CA ARG A 155 -13.95 2.96 -16.58
C ARG A 155 -14.64 3.00 -17.93
N THR A 156 -15.84 3.55 -17.97
CA THR A 156 -16.59 3.79 -19.23
C THR A 156 -15.85 4.75 -20.16
N SER A 157 -14.94 5.59 -19.65
CA SER A 157 -14.01 6.39 -20.46
C SER A 157 -13.03 5.57 -21.30
N GLY A 158 -12.88 4.28 -21.00
CA GLY A 158 -11.89 3.40 -21.58
C GLY A 158 -10.58 3.31 -20.79
N GLU A 159 -10.36 4.18 -19.81
CA GLU A 159 -9.20 4.08 -18.91
C GLU A 159 -9.31 2.85 -18.01
N ASP A 160 -8.24 2.03 -17.95
CA ASP A 160 -8.15 0.85 -17.10
C ASP A 160 -6.80 0.83 -16.37
N SER A 161 -6.77 1.44 -15.18
CA SER A 161 -5.55 1.42 -14.35
C SER A 161 -5.27 0.06 -13.72
N GLY A 162 -6.26 -0.82 -13.63
CA GLY A 162 -6.06 -2.20 -13.19
C GLY A 162 -5.31 -3.02 -14.23
N ALA A 163 -5.75 -2.98 -15.49
CA ALA A 163 -5.04 -3.61 -16.62
C ALA A 163 -3.64 -3.01 -16.78
N MET A 164 -3.49 -1.68 -16.63
CA MET A 164 -2.18 -1.04 -16.65
C MET A 164 -1.23 -1.67 -15.62
N VAL A 165 -1.67 -1.92 -14.40
CA VAL A 165 -0.81 -2.57 -13.38
C VAL A 165 -0.50 -4.01 -13.76
N LEU A 166 -1.52 -4.81 -14.12
CA LEU A 166 -1.36 -6.25 -14.30
C LEU A 166 -0.68 -6.63 -15.61
N ASP A 167 -0.96 -5.91 -16.71
CA ASP A 167 -0.60 -6.28 -18.06
C ASP A 167 0.53 -5.43 -18.65
N GLU A 168 0.83 -4.25 -18.07
CA GLU A 168 1.88 -3.35 -18.55
C GLU A 168 2.98 -3.16 -17.50
N LEU A 169 2.63 -2.76 -16.25
CA LEU A 169 3.61 -2.49 -15.22
C LEU A 169 4.35 -3.77 -14.80
N LEU A 170 3.64 -4.86 -14.46
CA LEU A 170 4.31 -6.10 -14.00
C LEU A 170 5.29 -6.67 -15.02
N PRO A 171 4.98 -6.77 -16.34
CA PRO A 171 5.97 -7.14 -17.34
C PRO A 171 7.18 -6.20 -17.40
N MET A 172 6.94 -4.89 -17.43
CA MET A 172 8.00 -3.88 -17.43
C MET A 172 8.94 -4.02 -16.22
N LEU A 173 8.39 -4.30 -15.03
CA LEU A 173 9.19 -4.53 -13.83
C LEU A 173 10.11 -5.75 -13.94
N GLY A 174 9.67 -6.80 -14.65
CA GLY A 174 10.52 -7.95 -15.00
C GLY A 174 11.71 -7.53 -15.87
N GLU A 175 11.49 -6.66 -16.85
CA GLU A 175 12.55 -6.07 -17.69
C GLU A 175 13.50 -5.17 -16.88
N GLN A 176 13.00 -4.54 -15.80
CA GLN A 176 13.80 -3.77 -14.84
C GLN A 176 14.54 -4.66 -13.82
N GLY A 177 14.51 -5.99 -13.99
CA GLY A 177 15.24 -6.96 -13.17
C GLY A 177 14.58 -7.28 -11.82
N LEU A 178 13.26 -7.08 -11.67
CA LEU A 178 12.51 -7.54 -10.49
C LEU A 178 11.92 -8.94 -10.73
N ASP A 179 11.82 -9.73 -9.66
CA ASP A 179 11.11 -11.03 -9.69
C ASP A 179 9.59 -10.80 -9.57
N THR A 180 8.91 -10.67 -10.70
CA THR A 180 7.45 -10.50 -10.78
C THR A 180 6.68 -11.82 -10.84
N SER A 181 7.33 -12.95 -10.63
CA SER A 181 6.67 -14.26 -10.58
C SER A 181 5.60 -14.31 -9.49
N ARG A 182 5.85 -13.62 -8.38
CA ARG A 182 4.91 -13.49 -7.27
C ARG A 182 5.12 -12.15 -6.57
N VAL A 183 4.09 -11.31 -6.54
CA VAL A 183 4.13 -9.93 -6.02
C VAL A 183 3.21 -9.77 -4.81
N ALA A 184 3.47 -8.77 -3.97
CA ALA A 184 2.52 -8.34 -2.95
C ALA A 184 1.88 -7.01 -3.37
N PHE A 185 0.69 -6.73 -2.81
CA PHE A 185 0.01 -5.46 -2.97
C PHE A 185 -0.12 -4.74 -1.62
N LEU A 186 0.16 -3.46 -1.64
CA LEU A 186 -0.06 -2.54 -0.52
C LEU A 186 -0.84 -1.34 -1.04
N GLY A 187 -1.77 -0.81 -0.27
CA GLY A 187 -2.41 0.44 -0.65
C GLY A 187 -3.27 1.01 0.46
N TRP A 188 -3.63 2.29 0.34
CA TRP A 188 -4.51 2.95 1.31
C TRP A 188 -5.69 3.62 0.60
N SER A 189 -6.84 3.70 1.27
CA SER A 189 -8.06 4.29 0.73
C SER A 189 -8.42 3.66 -0.61
N MET A 190 -8.51 4.44 -1.71
CA MET A 190 -8.68 3.95 -3.08
C MET A 190 -7.64 2.87 -3.42
N GLY A 191 -6.37 3.05 -3.04
CA GLY A 191 -5.31 2.04 -3.25
C GLY A 191 -5.48 0.79 -2.40
N GLY A 192 -6.05 0.90 -1.19
CA GLY A 192 -6.37 -0.24 -0.34
C GLY A 192 -7.46 -1.12 -0.96
N TYR A 193 -8.49 -0.48 -1.53
CA TYR A 193 -9.48 -1.17 -2.36
C TYR A 193 -8.81 -1.82 -3.60
N GLY A 194 -7.95 -1.05 -4.30
CA GLY A 194 -7.19 -1.55 -5.45
C GLY A 194 -6.30 -2.74 -5.13
N ALA A 195 -5.64 -2.76 -3.97
CA ALA A 195 -4.81 -3.86 -3.53
C ALA A 195 -5.63 -5.16 -3.35
N LEU A 196 -6.81 -5.07 -2.75
CA LEU A 196 -7.74 -6.20 -2.64
C LEU A 196 -8.22 -6.67 -4.01
N LEU A 197 -8.62 -5.73 -4.89
CA LEU A 197 -9.14 -6.03 -6.22
C LEU A 197 -8.07 -6.68 -7.11
N LEU A 198 -6.91 -6.03 -7.26
CA LEU A 198 -5.86 -6.51 -8.16
C LEU A 198 -5.19 -7.78 -7.65
N GLY A 199 -4.99 -7.88 -6.33
CA GLY A 199 -4.47 -9.10 -5.72
C GLY A 199 -5.41 -10.29 -5.91
N SER A 200 -6.74 -10.11 -5.79
CA SER A 200 -7.71 -11.16 -6.06
C SER A 200 -7.75 -11.56 -7.55
N ARG A 201 -7.64 -10.59 -8.47
CA ARG A 201 -7.61 -10.83 -9.92
C ARG A 201 -6.35 -11.55 -10.38
N LEU A 202 -5.19 -11.15 -9.85
CA LEU A 202 -3.93 -11.82 -10.15
C LEU A 202 -3.90 -13.26 -9.60
N GLY A 203 -4.68 -13.51 -8.54
CA GLY A 203 -4.91 -14.81 -7.95
C GLY A 203 -3.81 -15.28 -6.98
N PRO A 204 -4.09 -16.33 -6.19
CA PRO A 204 -3.23 -16.78 -5.10
C PRO A 204 -1.88 -17.36 -5.56
N ALA A 205 -1.78 -17.85 -6.79
CA ALA A 205 -0.52 -18.35 -7.32
C ALA A 205 0.51 -17.23 -7.52
N ARG A 206 0.07 -16.04 -7.90
CA ARG A 206 0.94 -14.90 -8.20
C ARG A 206 0.89 -13.79 -7.16
N THR A 207 -0.09 -13.79 -6.26
CA THR A 207 -0.20 -12.81 -5.16
C THR A 207 0.37 -13.41 -3.89
N ALA A 208 1.45 -12.82 -3.38
CA ALA A 208 2.13 -13.26 -2.18
C ALA A 208 1.39 -12.85 -0.90
N ALA A 209 0.92 -11.62 -0.86
CA ALA A 209 0.15 -11.03 0.25
C ALA A 209 -0.54 -9.74 -0.20
N ILE A 210 -1.54 -9.32 0.56
CA ILE A 210 -2.22 -8.04 0.41
C ILE A 210 -2.21 -7.32 1.76
N CYS A 211 -1.85 -6.02 1.75
CA CYS A 211 -2.01 -5.13 2.89
C CYS A 211 -2.89 -3.94 2.46
N ALA A 212 -4.09 -3.85 3.02
CA ALA A 212 -5.03 -2.79 2.73
C ALA A 212 -5.19 -1.88 3.95
N VAL A 213 -4.79 -0.61 3.81
CA VAL A 213 -4.87 0.39 4.86
C VAL A 213 -6.07 1.29 4.61
N SER A 214 -7.00 1.37 5.56
CA SER A 214 -8.24 2.16 5.45
C SER A 214 -8.90 2.01 4.07
N PRO A 215 -9.13 0.76 3.57
CA PRO A 215 -9.57 0.55 2.21
C PRO A 215 -10.92 1.21 1.95
N ALA A 216 -11.07 1.85 0.79
CA ALA A 216 -12.32 2.48 0.38
C ALA A 216 -13.37 1.42 0.04
N LEU A 217 -14.03 0.91 1.07
CA LEU A 217 -15.04 -0.13 0.98
C LEU A 217 -16.44 0.43 1.19
N TRP A 218 -17.38 -0.05 0.38
CA TRP A 218 -18.80 0.24 0.48
C TRP A 218 -19.61 -1.05 0.38
N THR A 219 -20.68 -1.13 1.11
CA THR A 219 -21.54 -2.33 1.16
C THR A 219 -22.55 -2.38 0.00
N SER A 220 -22.69 -1.29 -0.76
CA SER A 220 -23.57 -1.22 -1.93
C SER A 220 -23.11 -0.14 -2.88
N SER A 221 -23.54 -0.18 -4.14
CA SER A 221 -23.27 0.86 -5.14
C SER A 221 -23.82 2.23 -4.73
N GLY A 222 -24.98 2.27 -4.08
CA GLY A 222 -25.59 3.51 -3.61
C GLY A 222 -24.89 4.17 -2.44
N ALA A 223 -24.03 3.44 -1.72
CA ALA A 223 -23.20 3.98 -0.66
C ALA A 223 -21.83 4.45 -1.15
N ALA A 224 -21.44 4.08 -2.38
CA ALA A 224 -20.13 4.40 -2.94
C ALA A 224 -19.96 5.91 -3.15
N ALA A 225 -18.74 6.40 -2.92
CA ALA A 225 -18.42 7.81 -3.19
C ALA A 225 -18.64 8.14 -4.67
N PRO A 226 -19.12 9.36 -4.97
CA PRO A 226 -19.28 9.81 -6.35
C PRO A 226 -17.99 9.65 -7.17
N GLY A 227 -18.11 9.02 -8.33
CA GLY A 227 -17.00 8.74 -9.23
C GLY A 227 -16.10 7.55 -8.81
N ALA A 228 -16.48 6.79 -7.77
CA ALA A 228 -15.79 5.53 -7.47
C ALA A 228 -16.13 4.44 -8.49
N PHE A 229 -17.37 4.40 -8.94
CA PHE A 229 -17.89 3.49 -9.96
C PHE A 229 -18.77 4.23 -10.94
N ASP A 230 -18.89 3.74 -12.16
CA ASP A 230 -19.69 4.36 -13.21
C ASP A 230 -21.17 3.97 -13.14
N SER A 231 -21.48 2.81 -12.56
CA SER A 231 -22.83 2.29 -12.41
C SER A 231 -22.91 1.23 -11.30
N ALA A 232 -24.12 0.75 -11.02
CA ALA A 232 -24.32 -0.39 -10.13
C ALA A 232 -23.68 -1.69 -10.69
N ASP A 233 -23.75 -1.89 -12.00
CA ASP A 233 -23.12 -3.04 -12.67
C ASP A 233 -21.60 -2.95 -12.63
N ASP A 234 -21.04 -1.74 -12.77
CA ASP A 234 -19.61 -1.50 -12.61
C ASP A 234 -19.15 -1.80 -11.17
N TYR A 235 -19.92 -1.37 -10.17
CA TYR A 235 -19.69 -1.73 -8.77
C TYR A 235 -19.72 -3.26 -8.56
N ALA A 236 -20.71 -3.96 -9.11
CA ALA A 236 -20.84 -5.41 -8.96
C ALA A 236 -19.67 -6.15 -9.62
N SER A 237 -19.27 -5.73 -10.82
CA SER A 237 -18.18 -6.33 -11.61
C SER A 237 -16.80 -6.12 -11.00
N ASN A 238 -16.63 -5.07 -10.20
CA ASN A 238 -15.38 -4.70 -9.53
C ASN A 238 -15.46 -4.87 -8.00
N SER A 239 -16.49 -5.56 -7.50
CA SER A 239 -16.65 -5.80 -6.08
C SER A 239 -15.55 -6.72 -5.53
N VAL A 240 -14.97 -6.33 -4.40
CA VAL A 240 -14.01 -7.15 -3.65
C VAL A 240 -14.72 -8.07 -2.64
N TRP A 241 -16.02 -7.88 -2.44
CA TRP A 241 -16.85 -8.67 -1.55
C TRP A 241 -17.06 -10.09 -2.09
N GLY A 242 -16.87 -11.09 -1.23
CA GLY A 242 -17.10 -12.48 -1.61
C GLY A 242 -16.12 -13.07 -2.62
N GLN A 243 -14.98 -12.42 -2.85
CA GLN A 243 -13.96 -12.91 -3.78
C GLN A 243 -13.26 -14.16 -3.24
N PRO A 244 -13.41 -15.35 -3.87
CA PRO A 244 -12.86 -16.61 -3.33
C PRO A 244 -11.34 -16.60 -3.22
N ALA A 245 -10.65 -15.90 -4.13
CA ALA A 245 -9.20 -15.82 -4.15
C ALA A 245 -8.62 -15.23 -2.85
N LEU A 246 -9.34 -14.33 -2.19
CA LEU A 246 -8.91 -13.71 -0.93
C LEU A 246 -8.85 -14.72 0.23
N GLY A 247 -9.53 -15.87 0.14
CA GLY A 247 -9.43 -16.94 1.13
C GLY A 247 -8.12 -17.74 1.07
N SER A 248 -7.37 -17.60 -0.02
CA SER A 248 -6.10 -18.31 -0.24
C SER A 248 -4.89 -17.36 -0.32
N ILE A 249 -5.11 -16.08 -0.12
CA ILE A 249 -4.06 -15.04 -0.11
C ILE A 249 -3.95 -14.51 1.32
N PRO A 250 -2.76 -14.40 1.92
CA PRO A 250 -2.57 -13.69 3.18
C PRO A 250 -3.02 -12.23 3.03
N VAL A 251 -4.05 -11.83 3.79
CA VAL A 251 -4.60 -10.47 3.78
C VAL A 251 -4.42 -9.84 5.15
N ARG A 252 -3.86 -8.63 5.17
CA ARG A 252 -3.84 -7.75 6.34
C ARG A 252 -4.66 -6.51 6.03
N ILE A 253 -5.49 -6.10 6.99
CA ILE A 253 -6.29 -4.88 6.89
C ILE A 253 -6.05 -4.05 8.15
N ASP A 254 -5.63 -2.81 7.97
CA ASP A 254 -5.49 -1.83 9.03
C ASP A 254 -6.49 -0.69 8.80
N CYS A 255 -7.33 -0.38 9.80
CA CYS A 255 -8.32 0.69 9.71
C CYS A 255 -8.51 1.32 11.09
N GLY A 256 -8.46 2.65 11.16
CA GLY A 256 -8.70 3.39 12.38
C GLY A 256 -10.17 3.29 12.80
N ASN A 257 -10.44 3.24 14.11
CA ASN A 257 -11.82 3.15 14.62
C ASN A 257 -12.68 4.39 14.36
N SER A 258 -12.07 5.52 14.05
CA SER A 258 -12.74 6.77 13.63
C SER A 258 -12.72 6.98 12.11
N ASP A 259 -12.24 6.01 11.32
CA ASP A 259 -12.18 6.09 9.88
C ASP A 259 -13.59 5.92 9.29
N PRO A 260 -14.00 6.68 8.26
CA PRO A 260 -15.32 6.56 7.64
C PRO A 260 -15.56 5.17 7.03
N PHE A 261 -14.52 4.43 6.65
CA PHE A 261 -14.63 3.07 6.13
C PHE A 261 -14.62 1.98 7.22
N TYR A 262 -14.48 2.34 8.51
CA TYR A 262 -14.32 1.35 9.59
C TYR A 262 -15.47 0.34 9.66
N SER A 263 -16.72 0.82 9.56
CA SER A 263 -17.89 -0.06 9.62
C SER A 263 -17.93 -1.06 8.46
N ALA A 264 -17.69 -0.61 7.24
CA ALA A 264 -17.62 -1.47 6.06
C ALA A 264 -16.43 -2.43 6.14
N THR A 265 -15.27 -1.96 6.62
CA THR A 265 -14.07 -2.77 6.81
C THR A 265 -14.31 -3.91 7.80
N LYS A 266 -14.98 -3.65 8.94
CA LYS A 266 -15.36 -4.71 9.88
C LYS A 266 -16.25 -5.77 9.25
N GLN A 267 -17.27 -5.35 8.50
CA GLN A 267 -18.14 -6.28 7.79
C GLN A 267 -17.38 -7.11 6.77
N PHE A 268 -16.47 -6.48 6.05
CA PHE A 268 -15.62 -7.14 5.05
C PHE A 268 -14.73 -8.22 5.69
N ILE A 269 -14.05 -7.91 6.79
CA ILE A 269 -13.18 -8.87 7.50
C ILE A 269 -13.97 -10.13 7.93
N VAL A 270 -15.18 -9.95 8.47
CA VAL A 270 -16.03 -11.08 8.88
C VAL A 270 -16.43 -11.97 7.70
N GLN A 271 -16.53 -11.41 6.50
CA GLN A 271 -16.90 -12.15 5.28
C GLN A 271 -15.69 -12.76 4.53
N LEU A 272 -14.47 -12.48 4.96
CA LEU A 272 -13.31 -13.15 4.38
C LEU A 272 -13.39 -14.65 4.66
N PRO A 273 -13.09 -15.53 3.67
CA PRO A 273 -13.16 -16.98 3.86
C PRO A 273 -12.26 -17.50 4.98
N ASN A 274 -11.16 -16.81 5.26
CA ASN A 274 -10.26 -17.07 6.39
C ASN A 274 -9.95 -15.72 7.04
N PRO A 275 -10.82 -15.21 7.92
CA PRO A 275 -10.60 -13.93 8.56
C PRO A 275 -9.30 -13.97 9.38
N PRO A 276 -8.51 -12.86 9.40
CA PRO A 276 -7.35 -12.76 10.27
C PRO A 276 -7.78 -12.90 11.73
N ALA A 277 -6.96 -13.63 12.52
CA ALA A 277 -7.18 -13.88 13.93
C ALA A 277 -7.08 -12.61 14.79
#